data_c1243404f4313e50e0d2b108e15ed869
#
_entry.id   c1243404f4313e50e0d2b108e15ed869
#
_cell.length_a   1.000
_cell.length_b   1.000
_cell.length_c   1.000
_cell.angle_alpha   90.00
_cell.angle_beta   90.00
_cell.angle_gamma   90.00
#
_symmetry.space_group_name_H-M   'P 1'
#
loop_
_entity.id
_entity.type
_entity.pdbx_description
1 polymer ?
#
loop_
_entity_poly.entity_id
_entity_poly.type
_entity_poly.pdbx_seq_one_letter_code
_entity_poly.pdbx_strand_id
1 'polypeptide(L)'
;MQDPLLPPDDHRALAGRLDLCHFQDEAPGMAFWHPRGWTLYRLLEAAARAHVLAGGYREVSTPQLLRRAIWERSGHWGAFAGAMFAVGDGPDEAALKPVSCPGHIQIVKRLAPSWRDLPLRIAEFGRVHRDEPGGTLHGLLRLRQFTQDDGHIFCTDDQIADEVARFCRELPAFYARFGFTDVSVALSLRPEQRLGDDAAWDRAERALGDVVAELGVPVDVQPGAGAIYGPKLEFALRDRRGRAWQCGTIQLDFAMPERFDVRYVDAAGERRHVVMLHRALFGSIERFLGVLLEHHGAALPAWLAPEQVAIVPVAARHRPYAERVRGELVGLRVRIDDGDDTLARRVAIAHHDGVPLVAIVGDRDVAGESVAIRARDAQVTLPLVEAITDLRNRCTALADRGAERGE
;
A
#
# COMPACT_ATOMS: atom_id res chain seq x y z
N MET A 1 -2.52 -20.00 16.58
CA MET A 1 -1.67 -21.23 16.55
C MET A 1 -0.92 -21.20 15.23
N GLN A 2 0.42 -21.26 15.23
CA GLN A 2 1.20 -21.33 13.98
C GLN A 2 0.93 -22.68 13.34
N ASP A 3 0.57 -22.70 12.06
CA ASP A 3 0.49 -23.93 11.29
C ASP A 3 1.93 -24.46 11.07
N PRO A 4 2.32 -25.59 11.68
CA PRO A 4 3.70 -26.10 11.60
C PRO A 4 4.10 -26.56 10.20
N LEU A 5 3.18 -26.57 9.24
CA LEU A 5 3.40 -26.97 7.86
C LEU A 5 3.80 -25.80 6.94
N LEU A 6 3.71 -24.54 7.42
CA LEU A 6 4.06 -23.38 6.60
C LEU A 6 5.58 -23.18 6.52
N PRO A 7 6.12 -22.84 5.34
CA PRO A 7 7.51 -22.41 5.21
C PRO A 7 7.81 -21.23 6.14
N PRO A 8 9.01 -21.15 6.76
CA PRO A 8 9.34 -20.13 7.76
C PRO A 8 9.35 -18.70 7.21
N ASP A 9 9.39 -18.56 5.89
CA ASP A 9 9.35 -17.29 5.15
C ASP A 9 8.01 -17.05 4.42
N ASP A 10 6.99 -17.86 4.67
CA ASP A 10 5.61 -17.57 4.31
C ASP A 10 5.08 -16.39 5.16
N HIS A 11 4.39 -15.44 4.54
CA HIS A 11 3.89 -14.25 5.23
C HIS A 11 2.99 -14.59 6.44
N ARG A 12 2.27 -15.73 6.42
CA ARG A 12 1.42 -16.18 7.53
C ARG A 12 2.26 -16.64 8.73
N ALA A 13 3.33 -17.39 8.47
CA ALA A 13 4.28 -17.79 9.50
C ALA A 13 5.02 -16.57 10.08
N LEU A 14 5.43 -15.64 9.21
CA LEU A 14 6.08 -14.39 9.59
C LEU A 14 5.14 -13.47 10.39
N ALA A 15 3.88 -13.33 9.99
CA ALA A 15 2.91 -12.52 10.69
C ALA A 15 2.65 -13.05 12.12
N GLY A 16 2.54 -14.38 12.29
CA GLY A 16 2.42 -14.99 13.60
C GLY A 16 3.68 -14.84 14.46
N ARG A 17 4.87 -15.09 13.89
CA ARG A 17 6.14 -14.96 14.62
C ARG A 17 6.42 -13.52 15.08
N LEU A 18 6.12 -12.54 14.24
CA LEU A 18 6.34 -11.13 14.52
C LEU A 18 5.18 -10.48 15.29
N ASP A 19 4.17 -11.25 15.64
CA ASP A 19 2.96 -10.78 16.35
C ASP A 19 2.25 -9.64 15.62
N LEU A 20 2.02 -9.81 14.30
CA LEU A 20 1.42 -8.77 13.47
C LEU A 20 -0.10 -8.86 13.38
N CYS A 21 -0.63 -10.05 13.14
CA CYS A 21 -2.06 -10.31 13.01
C CYS A 21 -2.37 -11.80 13.14
N HIS A 22 -3.65 -12.10 13.33
CA HIS A 22 -4.18 -13.46 13.22
C HIS A 22 -5.51 -13.49 12.46
N PHE A 23 -5.94 -14.69 12.10
CA PHE A 23 -7.24 -14.98 11.49
C PHE A 23 -7.99 -15.98 12.37
N GLN A 24 -9.31 -15.87 12.43
CA GLN A 24 -10.16 -16.76 13.19
C GLN A 24 -11.55 -16.93 12.55
N ASP A 25 -12.29 -17.94 12.99
CA ASP A 25 -13.53 -18.36 12.34
C ASP A 25 -14.68 -17.35 12.47
N GLU A 26 -14.63 -16.45 13.47
CA GLU A 26 -15.64 -15.41 13.65
C GLU A 26 -15.60 -14.33 12.55
N ALA A 27 -14.49 -14.21 11.84
CA ALA A 27 -14.32 -13.29 10.72
C ALA A 27 -13.43 -13.90 9.63
N PRO A 28 -13.91 -14.92 8.90
CA PRO A 28 -13.10 -15.64 7.93
C PRO A 28 -12.63 -14.74 6.80
N GLY A 29 -11.31 -14.71 6.57
CA GLY A 29 -10.71 -13.87 5.56
C GLY A 29 -10.61 -12.38 5.93
N MET A 30 -10.71 -12.05 7.22
CA MET A 30 -10.54 -10.70 7.76
C MET A 30 -9.47 -10.74 8.85
N ALA A 31 -8.47 -9.86 8.77
CA ALA A 31 -7.33 -9.87 9.69
C ALA A 31 -7.66 -9.14 11.00
N PHE A 32 -7.31 -9.77 12.12
CA PHE A 32 -7.26 -9.14 13.45
C PHE A 32 -5.85 -8.60 13.67
N TRP A 33 -5.71 -7.28 13.62
CA TRP A 33 -4.41 -6.62 13.72
C TRP A 33 -3.96 -6.45 15.17
N HIS A 34 -2.75 -6.92 15.46
CA HIS A 34 -2.08 -6.68 16.72
C HIS A 34 -1.34 -5.33 16.72
N PRO A 35 -0.91 -4.78 17.86
CA PRO A 35 -0.29 -3.45 17.92
C PRO A 35 0.92 -3.30 16.98
N ARG A 36 1.76 -4.33 16.85
CA ARG A 36 2.93 -4.32 15.95
C ARG A 36 2.52 -4.32 14.48
N GLY A 37 1.56 -5.17 14.12
CA GLY A 37 1.02 -5.23 12.77
C GLY A 37 0.27 -3.97 12.39
N TRP A 38 -0.51 -3.41 13.31
CA TRP A 38 -1.21 -2.15 13.09
C TRP A 38 -0.23 -0.97 12.90
N THR A 39 0.90 -0.97 13.62
CA THR A 39 1.97 0.01 13.39
C THR A 39 2.52 -0.08 11.97
N LEU A 40 2.87 -1.28 11.49
CA LEU A 40 3.37 -1.50 10.15
C LEU A 40 2.33 -1.12 9.07
N TYR A 41 1.08 -1.50 9.28
CA TYR A 41 -0.05 -1.11 8.43
C TYR A 41 -0.14 0.42 8.28
N ARG A 42 -0.14 1.14 9.40
CA ARG A 42 -0.21 2.62 9.41
C ARG A 42 0.98 3.28 8.75
N LEU A 43 2.17 2.69 8.83
CA LEU A 43 3.36 3.20 8.13
C LEU A 43 3.24 3.06 6.61
N LEU A 44 2.70 1.93 6.12
CA LEU A 44 2.41 1.74 4.70
C LEU A 44 1.36 2.75 4.21
N GLU A 45 0.26 2.88 4.95
CA GLU A 45 -0.79 3.84 4.65
C GLU A 45 -0.25 5.28 4.62
N ALA A 46 0.58 5.66 5.60
CA ALA A 46 1.19 6.99 5.65
C ALA A 46 2.15 7.25 4.47
N ALA A 47 2.93 6.24 4.07
CA ALA A 47 3.84 6.35 2.92
C ALA A 47 3.07 6.54 1.60
N ALA A 48 1.98 5.80 1.40
CA ALA A 48 1.11 5.96 0.24
C ALA A 48 0.38 7.32 0.28
N ARG A 49 -0.13 7.73 1.45
CA ARG A 49 -0.80 9.03 1.63
C ARG A 49 0.14 10.19 1.29
N ALA A 50 1.36 10.16 1.79
CA ALA A 50 2.35 11.20 1.47
C ALA A 50 2.62 11.29 -0.04
N HIS A 51 2.74 10.14 -0.73
CA HIS A 51 2.95 10.08 -2.17
C HIS A 51 1.77 10.67 -2.95
N VAL A 52 0.53 10.28 -2.62
CA VAL A 52 -0.66 10.76 -3.36
C VAL A 52 -0.92 12.24 -3.11
N LEU A 53 -0.73 12.73 -1.88
CA LEU A 53 -0.87 14.16 -1.58
C LEU A 53 0.17 15.01 -2.31
N ALA A 54 1.44 14.56 -2.36
CA ALA A 54 2.50 15.21 -3.14
C ALA A 54 2.15 15.18 -4.64
N GLY A 55 1.45 14.14 -5.12
CA GLY A 55 0.90 14.02 -6.47
C GLY A 55 -0.29 14.93 -6.76
N GLY A 56 -0.75 15.75 -5.82
CA GLY A 56 -1.88 16.67 -5.98
C GLY A 56 -3.25 16.00 -5.88
N TYR A 57 -3.32 14.81 -5.29
CA TYR A 57 -4.60 14.16 -4.99
C TYR A 57 -5.25 14.78 -3.74
N ARG A 58 -6.57 14.87 -3.76
CA ARG A 58 -7.38 15.23 -2.59
C ARG A 58 -7.91 13.95 -1.96
N GLU A 59 -7.64 13.75 -0.68
CA GLU A 59 -8.15 12.59 0.05
C GLU A 59 -9.64 12.75 0.34
N VAL A 60 -10.40 11.71 0.10
CA VAL A 60 -11.85 11.63 0.35
C VAL A 60 -12.19 10.37 1.14
N SER A 61 -13.43 10.27 1.60
CA SER A 61 -13.98 9.07 2.21
C SER A 61 -15.42 8.89 1.76
N THR A 62 -15.76 7.69 1.29
CA THR A 62 -17.09 7.35 0.80
C THR A 62 -17.77 6.32 1.71
N PRO A 63 -19.11 6.27 1.77
CA PRO A 63 -19.83 5.28 2.55
C PRO A 63 -19.44 3.85 2.19
N GLN A 64 -19.39 2.97 3.20
CA GLN A 64 -19.10 1.56 2.98
C GLN A 64 -20.32 0.77 2.53
N LEU A 65 -21.51 1.15 2.98
CA LEU A 65 -22.78 0.55 2.62
C LEU A 65 -23.53 1.46 1.65
N LEU A 66 -23.81 0.96 0.46
CA LEU A 66 -24.51 1.69 -0.60
C LEU A 66 -25.65 0.86 -1.16
N ARG A 67 -26.75 1.50 -1.56
CA ARG A 67 -27.91 0.84 -2.13
C ARG A 67 -27.57 0.12 -3.43
N ARG A 68 -28.24 -1.00 -3.69
CA ARG A 68 -28.11 -1.85 -4.89
C ARG A 68 -28.13 -1.06 -6.19
N ALA A 69 -28.98 -0.06 -6.32
CA ALA A 69 -29.13 0.75 -7.53
C ALA A 69 -27.82 1.40 -8.03
N ILE A 70 -26.87 1.75 -7.14
CA ILE A 70 -25.58 2.29 -7.57
C ILE A 70 -24.70 1.21 -8.18
N TRP A 71 -24.79 -0.01 -7.64
CA TRP A 71 -24.03 -1.17 -8.12
C TRP A 71 -24.57 -1.69 -9.44
N GLU A 72 -25.88 -1.65 -9.66
CA GLU A 72 -26.50 -1.95 -10.95
C GLU A 72 -26.10 -0.93 -12.01
N ARG A 73 -26.14 0.37 -11.67
CA ARG A 73 -25.71 1.43 -12.59
C ARG A 73 -24.25 1.30 -12.98
N SER A 74 -23.38 0.99 -12.06
CA SER A 74 -21.95 0.80 -12.34
C SER A 74 -21.61 -0.52 -13.05
N GLY A 75 -22.56 -1.46 -13.10
CA GLY A 75 -22.34 -2.81 -13.66
C GLY A 75 -21.74 -3.82 -12.69
N HIS A 76 -21.33 -3.38 -11.49
CA HIS A 76 -20.71 -4.28 -10.51
C HIS A 76 -21.68 -5.33 -9.99
N TRP A 77 -22.99 -5.01 -9.86
CA TRP A 77 -23.97 -5.97 -9.37
C TRP A 77 -24.02 -7.24 -10.23
N GLY A 78 -23.93 -7.10 -11.55
CA GLY A 78 -23.90 -8.24 -12.48
C GLY A 78 -22.51 -8.92 -12.53
N ALA A 79 -21.45 -8.13 -12.64
CA ALA A 79 -20.08 -8.64 -12.82
C ALA A 79 -19.50 -9.30 -11.56
N PHE A 80 -19.92 -8.84 -10.37
CA PHE A 80 -19.51 -9.36 -9.07
C PHE A 80 -20.60 -10.19 -8.40
N ALA A 81 -21.58 -10.71 -9.17
CA ALA A 81 -22.64 -11.53 -8.63
C ALA A 81 -22.07 -12.69 -7.79
N GLY A 82 -22.49 -12.79 -6.52
CA GLY A 82 -21.98 -13.79 -5.58
C GLY A 82 -20.67 -13.42 -4.88
N ALA A 83 -20.03 -12.29 -5.22
CA ALA A 83 -18.82 -11.77 -4.55
C ALA A 83 -19.09 -10.48 -3.76
N MET A 84 -20.34 -10.07 -3.61
CA MET A 84 -20.72 -8.89 -2.82
C MET A 84 -21.44 -9.30 -1.54
N PHE A 85 -21.10 -8.69 -0.42
CA PHE A 85 -21.85 -8.82 0.82
C PHE A 85 -23.11 -7.96 0.73
N ALA A 86 -24.24 -8.58 0.39
CA ALA A 86 -25.54 -7.93 0.37
C ALA A 86 -26.13 -7.81 1.77
N VAL A 87 -26.87 -6.73 2.03
CA VAL A 87 -27.51 -6.41 3.31
C VAL A 87 -28.96 -6.00 3.06
N GLY A 88 -29.89 -6.65 3.71
CA GLY A 88 -31.33 -6.45 3.51
C GLY A 88 -31.84 -7.11 2.23
N ASP A 89 -33.08 -6.80 1.90
CA ASP A 89 -33.79 -7.34 0.73
C ASP A 89 -34.74 -6.27 0.13
N GLY A 90 -35.26 -6.57 -1.08
CA GLY A 90 -36.22 -5.73 -1.75
C GLY A 90 -35.68 -4.35 -2.18
N PRO A 91 -36.54 -3.30 -2.10
CA PRO A 91 -36.17 -1.96 -2.61
C PRO A 91 -35.05 -1.28 -1.86
N ASP A 92 -34.81 -1.67 -0.61
CA ASP A 92 -33.79 -1.09 0.27
C ASP A 92 -32.52 -1.95 0.34
N GLU A 93 -32.44 -3.01 -0.46
CA GLU A 93 -31.25 -3.85 -0.58
C GLU A 93 -30.00 -3.01 -0.84
N ALA A 94 -28.96 -3.27 -0.08
CA ALA A 94 -27.69 -2.58 -0.14
C ALA A 94 -26.53 -3.60 -0.16
N ALA A 95 -25.32 -3.15 -0.44
CA ALA A 95 -24.14 -3.99 -0.29
C ALA A 95 -22.97 -3.20 0.30
N LEU A 96 -22.12 -3.91 1.02
CA LEU A 96 -20.80 -3.40 1.39
C LEU A 96 -19.99 -3.19 0.10
N LYS A 97 -19.35 -2.05 -0.02
CA LYS A 97 -18.62 -1.68 -1.25
C LYS A 97 -17.49 -2.66 -1.56
N PRO A 98 -17.46 -3.27 -2.77
CA PRO A 98 -16.33 -4.08 -3.23
C PRO A 98 -15.23 -3.23 -3.88
N VAL A 99 -15.53 -1.96 -4.21
CA VAL A 99 -14.67 -0.94 -4.82
C VAL A 99 -15.15 0.46 -4.41
N SER A 100 -14.31 1.50 -4.55
CA SER A 100 -14.69 2.87 -4.18
C SER A 100 -15.13 3.74 -5.37
N CYS A 101 -14.88 3.31 -6.62
CA CYS A 101 -15.11 4.11 -7.83
C CYS A 101 -16.53 4.70 -7.96
N PRO A 102 -17.65 4.00 -7.71
CA PRO A 102 -18.97 4.63 -7.79
C PRO A 102 -19.19 5.72 -6.75
N GLY A 103 -18.58 5.59 -5.56
CA GLY A 103 -18.60 6.63 -4.53
C GLY A 103 -17.87 7.90 -4.96
N HIS A 104 -16.68 7.75 -5.53
CA HIS A 104 -15.87 8.86 -6.07
C HIS A 104 -16.61 9.59 -7.20
N ILE A 105 -17.25 8.85 -8.07
CA ILE A 105 -18.09 9.38 -9.15
C ILE A 105 -19.20 10.30 -8.59
N GLN A 106 -19.86 9.92 -7.48
CA GLN A 106 -20.89 10.76 -6.86
C GLN A 106 -20.33 12.09 -6.34
N ILE A 107 -19.11 12.08 -5.80
CA ILE A 107 -18.43 13.31 -5.35
C ILE A 107 -18.18 14.23 -6.54
N VAL A 108 -17.57 13.71 -7.61
CA VAL A 108 -17.22 14.52 -8.80
C VAL A 108 -18.45 15.02 -9.54
N LYS A 109 -19.48 14.18 -9.67
CA LYS A 109 -20.76 14.59 -10.25
C LYS A 109 -21.39 15.76 -9.52
N ARG A 110 -21.29 15.79 -8.18
CA ARG A 110 -21.80 16.90 -7.36
C ARG A 110 -20.97 18.19 -7.53
N LEU A 111 -19.66 18.06 -7.77
CA LEU A 111 -18.77 19.20 -8.01
C LEU A 111 -19.06 19.91 -9.33
N ALA A 112 -19.61 19.20 -10.33
CA ALA A 112 -19.91 19.72 -11.68
C ALA A 112 -18.73 20.51 -12.29
N PRO A 113 -17.55 19.87 -12.49
CA PRO A 113 -16.31 20.56 -12.81
C PRO A 113 -16.38 21.26 -14.19
N SER A 114 -15.57 22.29 -14.36
CA SER A 114 -15.19 22.88 -15.65
C SER A 114 -13.85 22.27 -16.13
N TRP A 115 -13.51 22.51 -17.39
CA TRP A 115 -12.21 22.09 -17.95
C TRP A 115 -11.00 22.64 -17.18
N ARG A 116 -11.16 23.78 -16.48
CA ARG A 116 -10.09 24.38 -15.65
C ARG A 116 -9.84 23.65 -14.36
N ASP A 117 -10.80 22.84 -13.92
CA ASP A 117 -10.70 22.03 -12.70
C ASP A 117 -10.07 20.67 -12.97
N LEU A 118 -9.89 20.31 -14.26
CA LEU A 118 -9.32 19.05 -14.71
C LEU A 118 -7.82 19.16 -15.00
N PRO A 119 -7.01 18.14 -14.72
CA PRO A 119 -7.39 16.86 -14.14
C PRO A 119 -7.71 16.96 -12.63
N LEU A 120 -8.85 16.41 -12.22
CA LEU A 120 -9.25 16.31 -10.83
C LEU A 120 -8.82 14.95 -10.28
N ARG A 121 -7.92 14.96 -9.29
CA ARG A 121 -7.37 13.74 -8.68
C ARG A 121 -7.92 13.60 -7.26
N ILE A 122 -8.55 12.45 -6.99
CA ILE A 122 -9.05 12.09 -5.66
C ILE A 122 -8.52 10.72 -5.26
N ALA A 123 -8.30 10.52 -3.96
CA ALA A 123 -7.80 9.27 -3.40
C ALA A 123 -8.55 8.90 -2.11
N GLU A 124 -8.70 7.60 -1.85
CA GLU A 124 -9.31 7.06 -0.64
C GLU A 124 -8.53 5.84 -0.17
N PHE A 125 -8.23 5.77 1.12
CA PHE A 125 -7.84 4.51 1.75
C PHE A 125 -9.12 3.77 2.11
N GLY A 126 -9.74 3.21 1.07
CA GLY A 126 -11.09 2.67 1.10
C GLY A 126 -11.12 1.24 1.60
N ARG A 127 -11.76 1.01 2.75
CA ARG A 127 -12.04 -0.36 3.19
C ARG A 127 -13.13 -0.96 2.32
N VAL A 128 -12.82 -2.07 1.65
CA VAL A 128 -13.69 -2.77 0.72
C VAL A 128 -13.90 -4.22 1.15
N HIS A 129 -14.99 -4.81 0.68
CA HIS A 129 -15.39 -6.16 1.06
C HIS A 129 -15.75 -6.96 -0.19
N ARG A 130 -15.16 -8.17 -0.31
CA ARG A 130 -15.49 -9.12 -1.37
C ARG A 130 -15.73 -10.48 -0.77
N ASP A 131 -16.88 -11.09 -1.03
CA ASP A 131 -17.21 -12.43 -0.54
C ASP A 131 -16.47 -13.50 -1.34
N GLU A 132 -15.17 -13.54 -1.14
CA GLU A 132 -14.28 -14.52 -1.75
C GLU A 132 -14.60 -15.92 -1.25
N PRO A 133 -14.64 -16.96 -2.11
CA PRO A 133 -14.83 -18.34 -1.69
C PRO A 133 -13.79 -18.76 -0.64
N GLY A 134 -14.21 -19.49 0.40
CA GLY A 134 -13.33 -19.87 1.52
C GLY A 134 -12.05 -20.59 1.09
N GLY A 135 -12.12 -21.46 0.07
CA GLY A 135 -10.96 -22.19 -0.44
C GLY A 135 -9.94 -21.33 -1.22
N THR A 136 -10.25 -20.07 -1.50
CA THR A 136 -9.34 -19.15 -2.20
C THR A 136 -8.61 -18.20 -1.27
N LEU A 137 -8.98 -18.17 0.01
CA LEU A 137 -8.37 -17.29 1.00
C LEU A 137 -6.92 -17.67 1.26
N HIS A 138 -6.03 -16.67 1.34
CA HIS A 138 -4.61 -16.91 1.48
C HIS A 138 -3.93 -15.84 2.35
N GLY A 139 -4.16 -15.90 3.65
CA GLY A 139 -3.59 -14.94 4.61
C GLY A 139 -3.83 -13.49 4.17
N LEU A 140 -2.77 -12.68 4.17
CA LEU A 140 -2.84 -11.28 3.74
C LEU A 140 -2.92 -11.10 2.22
N LEU A 141 -2.66 -12.13 1.42
CA LEU A 141 -2.61 -12.03 -0.04
C LEU A 141 -4.00 -12.12 -0.70
N ARG A 142 -4.96 -12.77 -0.05
CA ARG A 142 -6.35 -12.84 -0.53
C ARG A 142 -7.32 -12.87 0.65
N LEU A 143 -8.09 -11.81 0.78
CA LEU A 143 -8.93 -11.48 1.90
C LEU A 143 -10.36 -11.17 1.45
N ARG A 144 -11.30 -11.24 2.41
CA ARG A 144 -12.67 -10.75 2.22
C ARG A 144 -12.85 -9.29 2.61
N GLN A 145 -12.01 -8.78 3.51
CA GLN A 145 -11.94 -7.35 3.86
C GLN A 145 -10.51 -6.86 3.72
N PHE A 146 -10.32 -5.79 2.98
CA PHE A 146 -9.01 -5.16 2.78
C PHE A 146 -9.16 -3.67 2.46
N THR A 147 -8.07 -2.92 2.60
CA THR A 147 -8.04 -1.49 2.28
C THR A 147 -7.30 -1.26 0.99
N GLN A 148 -8.00 -0.71 -0.01
CA GLN A 148 -7.37 -0.25 -1.24
C GLN A 148 -6.82 1.18 -1.04
N ASP A 149 -5.61 1.42 -1.56
CA ASP A 149 -5.10 2.77 -1.79
C ASP A 149 -5.66 3.31 -3.11
N ASP A 150 -6.98 3.45 -3.14
CA ASP A 150 -7.77 3.69 -4.33
C ASP A 150 -7.67 5.15 -4.77
N GLY A 151 -7.36 5.38 -6.03
CA GLY A 151 -7.26 6.72 -6.58
C GLY A 151 -7.92 6.80 -7.95
N HIS A 152 -8.60 7.93 -8.18
CA HIS A 152 -9.26 8.20 -9.45
C HIS A 152 -8.89 9.59 -9.98
N ILE A 153 -8.58 9.63 -11.27
CA ILE A 153 -8.28 10.86 -11.99
C ILE A 153 -9.42 11.07 -12.97
N PHE A 154 -10.08 12.22 -12.87
CA PHE A 154 -11.08 12.65 -13.82
C PHE A 154 -10.44 13.70 -14.71
N CYS A 155 -10.38 13.45 -16.01
CA CYS A 155 -9.61 14.26 -16.95
C CYS A 155 -10.33 14.42 -18.30
N THR A 156 -9.74 15.20 -19.18
CA THR A 156 -10.15 15.28 -20.59
C THR A 156 -9.37 14.25 -21.41
N ASP A 157 -9.79 13.96 -22.66
CA ASP A 157 -9.09 13.00 -23.53
C ASP A 157 -7.62 13.35 -23.76
N ASP A 158 -7.31 14.63 -23.94
CA ASP A 158 -5.95 15.13 -24.17
C ASP A 158 -5.04 15.04 -22.95
N GLN A 159 -5.60 14.89 -21.74
CA GLN A 159 -4.83 14.75 -20.50
C GLN A 159 -4.47 13.29 -20.17
N ILE A 160 -5.05 12.30 -20.85
CA ILE A 160 -4.84 10.87 -20.57
C ILE A 160 -3.36 10.50 -20.62
N ALA A 161 -2.67 10.87 -21.71
CA ALA A 161 -1.29 10.49 -21.92
C ALA A 161 -0.36 11.00 -20.80
N ASP A 162 -0.51 12.26 -20.41
CA ASP A 162 0.29 12.89 -19.36
C ASP A 162 0.06 12.22 -18.00
N GLU A 163 -1.20 11.93 -17.65
CA GLU A 163 -1.53 11.30 -16.37
C GLU A 163 -1.02 9.85 -16.28
N VAL A 164 -1.17 9.08 -17.34
CA VAL A 164 -0.65 7.70 -17.41
C VAL A 164 0.87 7.69 -17.38
N ALA A 165 1.52 8.55 -18.19
CA ALA A 165 2.98 8.66 -18.24
C ALA A 165 3.56 9.09 -16.89
N ARG A 166 2.90 10.02 -16.20
CA ARG A 166 3.27 10.44 -14.86
C ARG A 166 3.25 9.27 -13.87
N PHE A 167 2.16 8.51 -13.83
CA PHE A 167 2.03 7.34 -12.97
C PHE A 167 3.13 6.32 -13.25
N CYS A 168 3.38 6.00 -14.53
CA CYS A 168 4.41 5.05 -14.92
C CYS A 168 5.82 5.47 -14.49
N ARG A 169 6.13 6.78 -14.51
CA ARG A 169 7.43 7.30 -14.07
C ARG A 169 7.61 7.32 -12.56
N GLU A 170 6.55 7.63 -11.80
CA GLU A 170 6.61 7.78 -10.35
C GLU A 170 6.63 6.43 -9.60
N LEU A 171 5.94 5.41 -10.12
CA LEU A 171 5.71 4.16 -9.42
C LEU A 171 6.98 3.33 -9.13
N PRO A 172 7.96 3.18 -10.02
CA PRO A 172 9.20 2.46 -9.72
C PRO A 172 9.99 3.08 -8.56
N ALA A 173 10.09 4.42 -8.51
CA ALA A 173 10.75 5.12 -7.42
C ALA A 173 10.01 4.94 -6.08
N PHE A 174 8.67 4.91 -6.13
CA PHE A 174 7.87 4.60 -4.95
C PHE A 174 8.16 3.20 -4.41
N TYR A 175 8.22 2.17 -5.26
CA TYR A 175 8.51 0.80 -4.84
C TYR A 175 9.96 0.60 -4.35
N ALA A 176 10.93 1.34 -4.91
CA ALA A 176 12.31 1.29 -4.48
C ALA A 176 12.49 1.66 -2.98
N ARG A 177 11.62 2.51 -2.42
CA ARG A 177 11.59 2.83 -0.99
C ARG A 177 11.34 1.61 -0.10
N PHE A 178 10.64 0.61 -0.63
CA PHE A 178 10.32 -0.65 0.03
C PHE A 178 11.28 -1.79 -0.32
N GLY A 179 12.32 -1.52 -1.12
CA GLY A 179 13.32 -2.50 -1.53
C GLY A 179 13.01 -3.24 -2.84
N PHE A 180 11.92 -2.89 -3.53
CA PHE A 180 11.57 -3.50 -4.82
C PHE A 180 12.14 -2.67 -5.97
N THR A 181 13.08 -3.24 -6.70
CA THR A 181 13.74 -2.62 -7.87
C THR A 181 13.44 -3.34 -9.18
N ASP A 182 12.94 -4.57 -9.13
CA ASP A 182 12.52 -5.35 -10.30
C ASP A 182 10.99 -5.28 -10.42
N VAL A 183 10.53 -4.46 -11.37
CA VAL A 183 9.11 -4.21 -11.63
C VAL A 183 8.82 -4.53 -13.09
N SER A 184 7.94 -5.51 -13.32
CA SER A 184 7.45 -5.84 -14.67
C SER A 184 6.10 -5.17 -14.93
N VAL A 185 5.85 -4.83 -16.19
CA VAL A 185 4.61 -4.16 -16.63
C VAL A 185 3.87 -5.03 -17.63
N ALA A 186 2.56 -5.18 -17.44
CA ALA A 186 1.68 -5.83 -18.40
C ALA A 186 0.62 -4.85 -18.91
N LEU A 187 0.29 -4.94 -20.20
CA LEU A 187 -0.83 -4.25 -20.84
C LEU A 187 -1.97 -5.26 -21.04
N SER A 188 -2.99 -5.16 -20.20
CA SER A 188 -4.16 -6.06 -20.21
C SER A 188 -5.27 -5.46 -21.07
N LEU A 189 -5.61 -6.18 -22.14
CA LEU A 189 -6.56 -5.74 -23.16
C LEU A 189 -7.98 -6.26 -22.87
N ARG A 190 -8.93 -5.82 -23.70
CA ARG A 190 -10.37 -6.07 -23.57
C ARG A 190 -10.74 -7.54 -23.30
N PRO A 191 -11.57 -7.80 -22.28
CA PRO A 191 -12.16 -9.12 -22.06
C PRO A 191 -13.39 -9.33 -22.98
N GLU A 192 -13.85 -10.59 -23.09
CA GLU A 192 -15.06 -10.93 -23.85
C GLU A 192 -16.29 -10.21 -23.27
N GLN A 193 -16.49 -10.30 -21.94
CA GLN A 193 -17.55 -9.57 -21.25
C GLN A 193 -17.04 -8.20 -20.80
N ARG A 194 -17.57 -7.13 -21.41
CA ARG A 194 -17.13 -5.76 -21.19
C ARG A 194 -18.25 -4.74 -21.28
N LEU A 195 -18.03 -3.57 -20.73
CA LEU A 195 -18.89 -2.40 -20.86
C LEU A 195 -18.36 -1.49 -21.97
N GLY A 196 -19.24 -0.69 -22.58
CA GLY A 196 -18.88 0.22 -23.66
C GLY A 196 -18.82 -0.46 -25.03
N ASP A 197 -18.65 0.33 -26.08
CA ASP A 197 -18.54 -0.12 -27.45
C ASP A 197 -17.08 -0.39 -27.87
N ASP A 198 -16.89 -1.03 -29.02
CA ASP A 198 -15.56 -1.36 -29.53
C ASP A 198 -14.73 -0.12 -29.86
N ALA A 199 -15.35 0.96 -30.31
CA ALA A 199 -14.64 2.20 -30.62
C ALA A 199 -14.04 2.85 -29.38
N ALA A 200 -14.74 2.83 -28.24
CA ALA A 200 -14.21 3.29 -26.96
C ALA A 200 -13.03 2.42 -26.50
N TRP A 201 -13.14 1.09 -26.65
CA TRP A 201 -12.06 0.16 -26.34
C TRP A 201 -10.84 0.35 -27.22
N ASP A 202 -11.05 0.52 -28.55
CA ASP A 202 -9.95 0.79 -29.49
C ASP A 202 -9.18 2.06 -29.14
N ARG A 203 -9.88 3.12 -28.72
CA ARG A 203 -9.25 4.36 -28.24
C ARG A 203 -8.47 4.15 -26.94
N ALA A 204 -9.07 3.46 -25.99
CA ALA A 204 -8.47 3.22 -24.69
C ALA A 204 -7.21 2.35 -24.77
N GLU A 205 -7.26 1.24 -25.50
CA GLU A 205 -6.12 0.34 -25.69
C GLU A 205 -4.98 1.04 -26.43
N ARG A 206 -5.30 1.83 -27.46
CA ARG A 206 -4.33 2.63 -28.20
C ARG A 206 -3.67 3.67 -27.31
N ALA A 207 -4.46 4.42 -26.53
CA ALA A 207 -3.93 5.45 -25.63
C ALA A 207 -2.94 4.88 -24.61
N LEU A 208 -3.24 3.72 -23.98
CA LEU A 208 -2.28 3.08 -23.08
C LEU A 208 -1.06 2.51 -23.80
N GLY A 209 -1.25 1.90 -24.99
CA GLY A 209 -0.18 1.36 -25.81
C GLY A 209 0.81 2.43 -26.28
N ASP A 210 0.30 3.58 -26.73
CA ASP A 210 1.12 4.71 -27.19
C ASP A 210 1.98 5.27 -26.06
N VAL A 211 1.41 5.42 -24.85
CA VAL A 211 2.17 5.93 -23.68
C VAL A 211 3.31 4.99 -23.31
N VAL A 212 3.09 3.68 -23.23
CA VAL A 212 4.17 2.76 -22.85
C VAL A 212 5.24 2.64 -23.95
N ALA A 213 4.84 2.76 -25.22
CA ALA A 213 5.77 2.81 -26.35
C ALA A 213 6.64 4.08 -26.32
N GLU A 214 6.04 5.25 -26.05
CA GLU A 214 6.77 6.52 -25.93
C GLU A 214 7.74 6.52 -24.75
N LEU A 215 7.34 5.92 -23.61
CA LEU A 215 8.21 5.80 -22.45
C LEU A 215 9.30 4.73 -22.61
N GLY A 216 9.24 3.91 -23.66
CA GLY A 216 10.16 2.78 -23.85
C GLY A 216 10.04 1.71 -22.77
N VAL A 217 8.87 1.59 -22.11
CA VAL A 217 8.62 0.59 -21.07
C VAL A 217 8.31 -0.75 -21.72
N PRO A 218 9.10 -1.81 -21.46
CA PRO A 218 8.77 -3.16 -21.92
C PRO A 218 7.46 -3.63 -21.27
N VAL A 219 6.52 -4.07 -22.09
CA VAL A 219 5.22 -4.58 -21.61
C VAL A 219 4.94 -5.98 -22.12
N ASP A 220 4.35 -6.81 -21.25
CA ASP A 220 3.75 -8.08 -21.62
C ASP A 220 2.27 -7.83 -21.99
N VAL A 221 1.92 -8.10 -23.26
CA VAL A 221 0.54 -7.86 -23.73
C VAL A 221 -0.32 -9.06 -23.37
N GLN A 222 -1.39 -8.83 -22.62
CA GLN A 222 -2.29 -9.85 -22.10
C GLN A 222 -3.72 -9.68 -22.66
N PRO A 223 -4.07 -10.32 -23.78
CA PRO A 223 -5.42 -10.28 -24.34
C PRO A 223 -6.44 -10.88 -23.36
N GLY A 224 -7.58 -10.22 -23.20
CA GLY A 224 -8.67 -10.71 -22.37
C GLY A 224 -8.51 -10.45 -20.86
N ALA A 225 -7.40 -9.88 -20.40
CA ALA A 225 -7.12 -9.67 -18.98
C ALA A 225 -7.54 -8.28 -18.46
N GLY A 226 -8.08 -7.41 -19.30
CA GLY A 226 -8.58 -6.08 -18.94
C GLY A 226 -9.70 -6.10 -17.92
N ALA A 227 -9.99 -4.95 -17.32
CA ALA A 227 -11.18 -4.80 -16.48
C ALA A 227 -12.44 -4.77 -17.35
N ILE A 228 -13.62 -4.98 -16.73
CA ILE A 228 -14.89 -4.96 -17.47
C ILE A 228 -15.19 -3.59 -18.13
N TYR A 229 -14.59 -2.52 -17.62
CA TYR A 229 -14.83 -1.13 -18.05
C TYR A 229 -13.66 -0.51 -18.82
N GLY A 230 -12.51 -1.16 -18.89
CA GLY A 230 -11.37 -0.63 -19.63
C GLY A 230 -10.10 -1.45 -19.56
N PRO A 231 -9.15 -1.19 -20.50
CA PRO A 231 -7.80 -1.77 -20.45
C PRO A 231 -6.99 -1.21 -19.29
N LYS A 232 -5.91 -1.91 -18.91
CA LYS A 232 -5.09 -1.52 -17.78
C LYS A 232 -3.61 -1.80 -18.00
N LEU A 233 -2.78 -0.99 -17.37
CA LEU A 233 -1.38 -1.32 -17.09
C LEU A 233 -1.30 -1.90 -15.68
N GLU A 234 -0.66 -3.05 -15.56
CA GLU A 234 -0.46 -3.77 -14.30
C GLU A 234 1.04 -3.82 -13.99
N PHE A 235 1.38 -3.48 -12.76
CA PHE A 235 2.76 -3.46 -12.28
C PHE A 235 2.95 -4.59 -11.28
N ALA A 236 3.83 -5.53 -11.60
CA ALA A 236 4.14 -6.65 -10.75
C ALA A 236 5.54 -6.53 -10.15
N LEU A 237 5.61 -6.68 -8.84
CA LEU A 237 6.85 -6.68 -8.07
C LEU A 237 7.43 -8.08 -8.05
N ARG A 238 8.72 -8.21 -8.31
CA ARG A 238 9.43 -9.48 -8.17
C ARG A 238 10.04 -9.57 -6.78
N ASP A 239 9.65 -10.60 -6.04
CA ASP A 239 10.22 -10.85 -4.72
C ASP A 239 11.61 -11.52 -4.80
N ARG A 240 12.28 -11.68 -3.66
CA ARG A 240 13.61 -12.33 -3.58
C ARG A 240 13.64 -13.78 -4.07
N ARG A 241 12.48 -14.43 -4.22
CA ARG A 241 12.33 -15.78 -4.78
C ARG A 241 12.02 -15.78 -6.28
N GLY A 242 11.97 -14.61 -6.91
CA GLY A 242 11.65 -14.45 -8.32
C GLY A 242 10.16 -14.54 -8.64
N ARG A 243 9.25 -14.60 -7.64
CA ARG A 243 7.80 -14.62 -7.87
C ARG A 243 7.31 -13.20 -8.17
N ALA A 244 6.43 -13.10 -9.15
CA ALA A 244 5.81 -11.84 -9.53
C ALA A 244 4.48 -11.62 -8.77
N TRP A 245 4.32 -10.44 -8.19
CA TRP A 245 3.15 -10.04 -7.41
C TRP A 245 2.56 -8.76 -7.99
N GLN A 246 1.40 -8.86 -8.62
CA GLN A 246 0.68 -7.69 -9.08
C GLN A 246 0.26 -6.82 -7.89
N CYS A 247 0.69 -5.56 -7.92
CA CYS A 247 0.38 -4.54 -6.92
C CYS A 247 -0.20 -3.29 -7.58
N GLY A 248 0.63 -2.51 -8.29
CA GLY A 248 0.19 -1.28 -8.94
C GLY A 248 -0.68 -1.53 -10.17
N THR A 249 -1.56 -0.58 -10.43
CA THR A 249 -2.41 -0.60 -11.63
C THR A 249 -2.83 0.81 -12.00
N ILE A 250 -2.95 1.08 -13.30
CA ILE A 250 -3.69 2.21 -13.84
C ILE A 250 -4.60 1.71 -14.97
N GLN A 251 -5.88 2.09 -14.94
CA GLN A 251 -6.93 1.58 -15.82
C GLN A 251 -7.68 2.75 -16.43
N LEU A 252 -7.92 2.70 -17.72
CA LEU A 252 -8.61 3.76 -18.47
C LEU A 252 -10.07 3.37 -18.68
N ASP A 253 -10.99 4.23 -18.27
CA ASP A 253 -12.42 4.00 -18.25
C ASP A 253 -13.19 5.17 -18.89
N PHE A 254 -13.85 4.88 -20.01
CA PHE A 254 -14.81 5.77 -20.66
C PHE A 254 -16.27 5.41 -20.27
N ALA A 255 -16.51 4.18 -19.83
CA ALA A 255 -17.86 3.64 -19.68
C ALA A 255 -18.56 4.14 -18.40
N MET A 256 -17.89 4.13 -17.25
CA MET A 256 -18.52 4.55 -16.00
C MET A 256 -18.90 6.03 -15.97
N PRO A 257 -18.06 6.98 -16.44
CA PRO A 257 -18.46 8.38 -16.53
C PRO A 257 -19.73 8.60 -17.36
N GLU A 258 -19.90 7.89 -18.49
CA GLU A 258 -21.11 7.95 -19.29
C GLU A 258 -22.33 7.35 -18.56
N ARG A 259 -22.19 6.17 -17.97
CA ARG A 259 -23.27 5.49 -17.22
C ARG A 259 -23.79 6.31 -16.05
N PHE A 260 -22.93 7.07 -15.39
CA PHE A 260 -23.28 7.97 -14.30
C PHE A 260 -23.60 9.39 -14.75
N ASP A 261 -23.45 9.69 -16.04
CA ASP A 261 -23.61 11.03 -16.61
C ASP A 261 -22.76 12.09 -15.88
N VAL A 262 -21.45 11.82 -15.80
CA VAL A 262 -20.48 12.75 -15.20
C VAL A 262 -19.89 13.63 -16.30
N ARG A 263 -20.21 14.91 -16.24
CA ARG A 263 -19.84 15.86 -17.30
C ARG A 263 -19.03 17.02 -16.74
N TYR A 264 -18.21 17.59 -17.61
CA TYR A 264 -17.56 18.87 -17.39
C TYR A 264 -17.99 19.86 -18.48
N VAL A 265 -17.80 21.16 -18.22
CA VAL A 265 -18.01 22.22 -19.23
C VAL A 265 -16.67 22.50 -19.89
N ASP A 266 -16.57 22.33 -21.21
CA ASP A 266 -15.35 22.59 -21.97
C ASP A 266 -15.11 24.10 -22.23
N ALA A 267 -14.02 24.44 -22.90
CA ALA A 267 -13.67 25.84 -23.20
C ALA A 267 -14.66 26.54 -24.14
N ALA A 268 -15.44 25.78 -24.92
CA ALA A 268 -16.50 26.29 -25.80
C ALA A 268 -17.84 26.43 -25.09
N GLY A 269 -17.95 26.02 -23.81
CA GLY A 269 -19.20 26.02 -23.04
C GLY A 269 -20.04 24.76 -23.22
N GLU A 270 -19.54 23.76 -23.95
CA GLU A 270 -20.25 22.52 -24.21
C GLU A 270 -20.05 21.50 -23.07
N ARG A 271 -21.08 20.68 -22.84
CA ARG A 271 -21.04 19.60 -21.82
C ARG A 271 -20.52 18.31 -22.43
N ARG A 272 -19.35 17.85 -21.94
CA ARG A 272 -18.71 16.59 -22.34
C ARG A 272 -18.57 15.65 -21.16
N HIS A 273 -18.59 14.34 -21.41
CA HIS A 273 -18.25 13.36 -20.38
C HIS A 273 -16.76 13.46 -20.05
N VAL A 274 -16.44 13.33 -18.78
CA VAL A 274 -15.04 13.18 -18.34
C VAL A 274 -14.53 11.79 -18.71
N VAL A 275 -13.22 11.66 -18.82
CA VAL A 275 -12.52 10.36 -18.80
C VAL A 275 -12.14 10.04 -17.37
N MET A 276 -12.14 8.78 -16.98
CA MET A 276 -11.75 8.33 -15.67
C MET A 276 -10.57 7.37 -15.73
N LEU A 277 -9.54 7.64 -14.94
CA LEU A 277 -8.44 6.71 -14.71
C LEU A 277 -8.55 6.19 -13.28
N HIS A 278 -8.56 4.86 -13.13
CA HIS A 278 -8.48 4.19 -11.83
C HIS A 278 -7.02 3.83 -11.58
N ARG A 279 -6.51 4.12 -10.40
CA ARG A 279 -5.14 3.75 -10.06
C ARG A 279 -5.00 3.26 -8.64
N ALA A 280 -4.06 2.36 -8.40
CA ALA A 280 -3.59 1.95 -7.09
C ALA A 280 -2.07 1.79 -7.11
N LEU A 281 -1.41 2.11 -5.99
CA LEU A 281 0.04 1.88 -5.80
C LEU A 281 0.29 0.48 -5.27
N PHE A 282 -0.41 0.10 -4.20
CA PHE A 282 -0.28 -1.20 -3.54
C PHE A 282 -1.29 -2.24 -4.05
N GLY A 283 -2.43 -1.77 -4.57
CA GLY A 283 -3.61 -2.59 -4.81
C GLY A 283 -4.41 -2.80 -3.52
N SER A 284 -3.82 -3.41 -2.50
CA SER A 284 -4.30 -3.33 -1.11
C SER A 284 -3.11 -3.30 -0.14
N ILE A 285 -3.29 -2.61 1.00
CA ILE A 285 -2.27 -2.49 2.03
C ILE A 285 -1.91 -3.87 2.58
N GLU A 286 -2.90 -4.71 2.82
CA GLU A 286 -2.73 -6.06 3.36
C GLU A 286 -1.93 -6.96 2.40
N ARG A 287 -2.29 -6.95 1.11
CA ARG A 287 -1.58 -7.73 0.08
C ARG A 287 -0.13 -7.27 -0.05
N PHE A 288 0.09 -5.96 -0.12
CA PHE A 288 1.44 -5.41 -0.20
C PHE A 288 2.27 -5.75 1.04
N LEU A 289 1.66 -5.70 2.24
CA LEU A 289 2.31 -6.12 3.47
C LEU A 289 2.70 -7.61 3.42
N GLY A 290 1.83 -8.48 2.94
CA GLY A 290 2.15 -9.88 2.72
C GLY A 290 3.34 -10.09 1.79
N VAL A 291 3.36 -9.40 0.65
CA VAL A 291 4.47 -9.41 -0.33
C VAL A 291 5.76 -8.87 0.30
N LEU A 292 5.68 -7.78 1.06
CA LEU A 292 6.80 -7.16 1.77
C LEU A 292 7.44 -8.13 2.79
N LEU A 293 6.60 -8.84 3.55
CA LEU A 293 7.08 -9.86 4.50
C LEU A 293 7.80 -11.00 3.78
N GLU A 294 7.26 -11.52 2.68
CA GLU A 294 7.90 -12.59 1.92
C GLU A 294 9.17 -12.14 1.19
N HIS A 295 9.28 -10.84 0.87
CA HIS A 295 10.49 -10.27 0.28
C HIS A 295 11.60 -10.08 1.32
N HIS A 296 11.31 -9.48 2.47
CA HIS A 296 12.31 -9.13 3.49
C HIS A 296 12.47 -10.19 4.60
N GLY A 297 11.50 -11.07 4.78
CA GLY A 297 11.40 -11.90 5.98
C GLY A 297 11.18 -11.02 7.22
N ALA A 298 11.89 -11.34 8.31
CA ALA A 298 11.87 -10.52 9.53
C ALA A 298 12.82 -9.31 9.47
N ALA A 299 13.57 -9.14 8.38
CA ALA A 299 14.55 -8.05 8.24
C ALA A 299 13.98 -6.87 7.45
N LEU A 300 12.85 -6.35 7.89
CA LEU A 300 12.24 -5.16 7.29
C LEU A 300 13.20 -3.97 7.29
N PRO A 301 13.11 -3.04 6.32
CA PRO A 301 13.78 -1.76 6.39
C PRO A 301 13.51 -1.07 7.73
N ALA A 302 14.52 -0.46 8.34
CA ALA A 302 14.41 0.05 9.72
C ALA A 302 13.29 1.09 9.89
N TRP A 303 13.00 1.89 8.87
CA TRP A 303 11.91 2.86 8.91
C TRP A 303 10.52 2.21 8.97
N LEU A 304 10.38 0.96 8.49
CA LEU A 304 9.13 0.18 8.54
C LEU A 304 9.02 -0.70 9.79
N ALA A 305 10.12 -1.03 10.44
CA ALA A 305 10.09 -1.94 11.58
C ALA A 305 9.12 -1.43 12.67
N PRO A 306 8.19 -2.27 13.20
CA PRO A 306 7.30 -1.88 14.29
C PRO A 306 8.04 -1.34 15.52
N GLU A 307 9.20 -1.94 15.81
CA GLU A 307 10.19 -1.45 16.76
C GLU A 307 11.51 -1.25 16.02
N GLN A 308 12.02 -0.04 16.02
CA GLN A 308 13.23 0.32 15.25
C GLN A 308 14.51 0.08 16.03
N VAL A 309 14.46 0.33 17.32
CA VAL A 309 15.61 0.23 18.22
C VAL A 309 15.20 -0.49 19.50
N ALA A 310 15.95 -1.52 19.90
CA ALA A 310 15.91 -2.08 21.24
C ALA A 310 17.11 -1.58 22.02
N ILE A 311 16.90 -0.89 23.14
CA ILE A 311 17.99 -0.51 24.06
C ILE A 311 18.13 -1.61 25.10
N VAL A 312 19.33 -2.18 25.19
CA VAL A 312 19.64 -3.31 26.07
C VAL A 312 20.63 -2.87 27.14
N PRO A 313 20.19 -2.50 28.35
CA PRO A 313 21.08 -2.29 29.48
C PRO A 313 21.72 -3.63 29.90
N VAL A 314 23.06 -3.67 30.01
CA VAL A 314 23.80 -4.89 30.39
C VAL A 314 23.45 -5.37 31.78
N ALA A 315 23.14 -4.43 32.69
CA ALA A 315 22.68 -4.71 34.05
C ALA A 315 21.68 -3.65 34.50
N ALA A 316 20.89 -3.93 35.52
CA ALA A 316 19.84 -3.03 36.04
C ALA A 316 20.38 -1.61 36.38
N ARG A 317 21.64 -1.49 36.86
CA ARG A 317 22.26 -0.18 37.14
C ARG A 317 22.43 0.71 35.91
N HIS A 318 22.41 0.16 34.70
CA HIS A 318 22.52 0.92 33.44
C HIS A 318 21.15 1.43 32.93
N ARG A 319 20.05 1.06 33.57
CA ARG A 319 18.72 1.49 33.16
C ARG A 319 18.55 3.02 33.09
N PRO A 320 19.05 3.82 34.06
CA PRO A 320 18.94 5.27 33.97
C PRO A 320 19.60 5.85 32.70
N TYR A 321 20.73 5.28 32.27
CA TYR A 321 21.38 5.69 31.04
C TYR A 321 20.60 5.23 29.78
N ALA A 322 20.05 4.02 29.80
CA ALA A 322 19.17 3.54 28.74
C ALA A 322 17.91 4.44 28.57
N GLU A 323 17.32 4.91 29.67
CA GLU A 323 16.21 5.87 29.67
C GLU A 323 16.64 7.23 29.09
N ARG A 324 17.86 7.72 29.40
CA ARG A 324 18.42 8.92 28.78
C ARG A 324 18.56 8.75 27.28
N VAL A 325 19.14 7.63 26.80
CA VAL A 325 19.27 7.31 25.37
C VAL A 325 17.90 7.28 24.70
N ARG A 326 16.90 6.63 25.32
CA ARG A 326 15.54 6.60 24.81
C ARG A 326 14.92 8.01 24.69
N GLY A 327 15.15 8.84 25.69
CA GLY A 327 14.68 10.24 25.70
C GLY A 327 15.24 11.06 24.54
N GLU A 328 16.48 10.79 24.10
CA GLU A 328 17.08 11.45 22.93
C GLU A 328 16.55 10.90 21.57
N LEU A 329 15.89 9.75 21.58
CA LEU A 329 15.35 9.10 20.36
C LEU A 329 13.85 9.40 20.14
N VAL A 330 13.37 10.56 20.59
CA VAL A 330 11.97 10.98 20.36
C VAL A 330 11.65 10.94 18.88
N GLY A 331 10.47 10.38 18.56
CA GLY A 331 10.00 10.17 17.18
C GLY A 331 10.36 8.79 16.61
N LEU A 332 11.29 8.05 17.20
CA LEU A 332 11.55 6.65 16.86
C LEU A 332 10.73 5.68 17.73
N ARG A 333 10.45 4.49 17.20
CA ARG A 333 9.80 3.40 17.93
C ARG A 333 10.86 2.59 18.68
N VAL A 334 11.06 2.95 19.95
CA VAL A 334 12.14 2.43 20.80
C VAL A 334 11.56 1.68 22.00
N ARG A 335 12.08 0.47 22.25
CA ARG A 335 11.84 -0.23 23.52
C ARG A 335 13.11 -0.31 24.35
N ILE A 336 12.99 -0.39 25.66
CA ILE A 336 14.07 -0.83 26.55
C ILE A 336 13.78 -2.29 26.89
N ASP A 337 14.78 -3.13 26.71
CA ASP A 337 14.71 -4.54 27.06
C ASP A 337 15.19 -4.71 28.52
N ASP A 338 14.27 -5.14 29.39
CA ASP A 338 14.52 -5.37 30.82
C ASP A 338 14.62 -6.87 31.18
N GLY A 339 14.75 -7.76 30.18
CA GLY A 339 14.80 -9.20 30.39
C GLY A 339 15.99 -9.64 31.24
N ASP A 340 15.81 -10.74 31.98
CA ASP A 340 16.82 -11.32 32.87
C ASP A 340 17.79 -12.28 32.16
N ASP A 341 17.60 -12.50 30.86
CA ASP A 341 18.49 -13.34 30.05
C ASP A 341 19.87 -12.72 29.86
N THR A 342 20.83 -13.54 29.41
CA THR A 342 22.17 -13.04 29.03
C THR A 342 22.09 -12.01 27.92
N LEU A 343 23.04 -11.06 27.90
CA LEU A 343 23.10 -10.03 26.87
C LEU A 343 23.02 -10.61 25.46
N ALA A 344 23.79 -11.67 25.17
CA ALA A 344 23.79 -12.32 23.87
C ALA A 344 22.39 -12.85 23.46
N ARG A 345 21.67 -13.44 24.42
CA ARG A 345 20.31 -13.97 24.17
C ARG A 345 19.31 -12.84 23.95
N ARG A 346 19.36 -11.78 24.74
CA ARG A 346 18.47 -10.60 24.60
C ARG A 346 18.67 -9.91 23.24
N VAL A 347 19.93 -9.77 22.79
CA VAL A 347 20.24 -9.25 21.44
C VAL A 347 19.69 -10.18 20.35
N ALA A 348 19.87 -11.50 20.50
CA ALA A 348 19.35 -12.49 19.55
C ALA A 348 17.82 -12.46 19.46
N ILE A 349 17.13 -12.36 20.63
CA ILE A 349 15.67 -12.22 20.70
C ILE A 349 15.21 -10.94 19.99
N ALA A 350 15.85 -9.78 20.24
CA ALA A 350 15.50 -8.55 19.58
C ALA A 350 15.56 -8.66 18.04
N HIS A 351 16.62 -9.25 17.50
CA HIS A 351 16.74 -9.49 16.06
C HIS A 351 15.76 -10.55 15.54
N HIS A 352 15.45 -11.58 16.34
CA HIS A 352 14.44 -12.57 16.00
C HIS A 352 13.04 -11.95 15.90
N ASP A 353 12.71 -11.02 16.80
CA ASP A 353 11.47 -10.25 16.82
C ASP A 353 11.40 -9.17 15.74
N GLY A 354 12.41 -9.09 14.86
CA GLY A 354 12.42 -8.17 13.74
C GLY A 354 12.91 -6.75 14.08
N VAL A 355 13.54 -6.55 15.25
CA VAL A 355 14.17 -5.26 15.59
C VAL A 355 15.48 -5.13 14.81
N PRO A 356 15.64 -4.12 13.93
CA PRO A 356 16.83 -4.00 13.09
C PRO A 356 18.08 -3.53 13.83
N LEU A 357 17.93 -2.71 14.88
CA LEU A 357 19.03 -2.06 15.59
C LEU A 357 18.92 -2.31 17.10
N VAL A 358 20.02 -2.70 17.71
CA VAL A 358 20.13 -2.91 19.16
C VAL A 358 21.20 -1.95 19.73
N ALA A 359 20.77 -1.07 20.63
CA ALA A 359 21.65 -0.15 21.36
C ALA A 359 22.02 -0.79 22.70
N ILE A 360 23.25 -1.19 22.87
CA ILE A 360 23.76 -1.82 24.09
C ILE A 360 24.41 -0.75 24.97
N VAL A 361 24.09 -0.76 26.25
CA VAL A 361 24.66 0.19 27.23
C VAL A 361 25.17 -0.55 28.46
N GLY A 362 26.46 -0.42 28.76
CA GLY A 362 27.15 -1.02 29.89
C GLY A 362 28.01 -0.01 30.65
N ASP A 363 28.85 -0.48 31.58
CA ASP A 363 29.67 0.40 32.43
C ASP A 363 30.57 1.32 31.61
N ARG A 364 31.19 0.83 30.54
CA ARG A 364 32.05 1.62 29.64
C ARG A 364 31.29 2.70 28.90
N ASP A 365 30.06 2.36 28.46
CA ASP A 365 29.23 3.29 27.72
C ASP A 365 28.71 4.41 28.61
N VAL A 366 28.32 4.09 29.85
CA VAL A 366 27.93 5.09 30.85
C VAL A 366 29.11 6.02 31.20
N ALA A 367 30.33 5.46 31.44
CA ALA A 367 31.50 6.23 31.80
C ALA A 367 32.03 7.10 30.63
N GLY A 368 31.93 6.61 29.40
CA GLY A 368 32.42 7.28 28.19
C GLY A 368 31.35 8.08 27.44
N GLU A 369 30.11 8.21 27.98
CA GLU A 369 28.99 8.81 27.28
C GLU A 369 28.85 8.31 25.84
N SER A 370 28.86 6.98 25.67
CA SER A 370 28.78 6.31 24.36
C SER A 370 27.63 5.31 24.29
N VAL A 371 27.37 4.77 23.11
CA VAL A 371 26.40 3.70 22.86
C VAL A 371 26.97 2.71 21.85
N ALA A 372 26.95 1.42 22.19
CA ALA A 372 27.30 0.37 21.25
C ALA A 372 26.05 -0.02 20.42
N ILE A 373 26.06 0.31 19.12
CA ILE A 373 24.96 0.01 18.19
C ILE A 373 25.29 -1.28 17.45
N ARG A 374 24.41 -2.26 17.53
CA ARG A 374 24.52 -3.54 16.83
C ARG A 374 23.40 -3.67 15.81
N ALA A 375 23.77 -3.84 14.55
CA ALA A 375 22.92 -4.37 13.48
C ALA A 375 23.18 -5.88 13.33
N ARG A 376 22.50 -6.56 12.40
CA ARG A 376 22.69 -8.02 12.20
C ARG A 376 24.13 -8.38 11.88
N ASP A 377 24.79 -7.58 11.02
CA ASP A 377 26.09 -7.89 10.43
C ASP A 377 27.24 -6.99 10.92
N ALA A 378 26.93 -5.99 11.77
CA ALA A 378 27.91 -4.99 12.19
C ALA A 378 27.64 -4.47 13.60
N GLN A 379 28.73 -4.06 14.27
CA GLN A 379 28.65 -3.34 15.54
C GLN A 379 29.60 -2.15 15.50
N VAL A 380 29.13 -1.01 16.02
CA VAL A 380 29.93 0.20 16.18
C VAL A 380 29.64 0.80 17.55
N THR A 381 30.66 1.38 18.19
CA THR A 381 30.46 2.17 19.41
C THR A 381 30.74 3.63 19.08
N LEU A 382 29.80 4.51 19.39
CA LEU A 382 29.83 5.92 19.05
C LEU A 382 29.58 6.77 20.32
N PRO A 383 30.14 7.98 20.40
CA PRO A 383 29.72 8.98 21.38
C PRO A 383 28.19 9.18 21.29
N LEU A 384 27.55 9.49 22.41
CA LEU A 384 26.08 9.55 22.52
C LEU A 384 25.43 10.38 21.40
N VAL A 385 25.93 11.59 21.16
CA VAL A 385 25.38 12.50 20.13
C VAL A 385 25.47 11.92 18.73
N GLU A 386 26.60 11.30 18.40
CA GLU A 386 26.83 10.64 17.12
C GLU A 386 25.95 9.38 16.98
N ALA A 387 25.81 8.60 18.07
CA ALA A 387 24.96 7.41 18.11
C ALA A 387 23.48 7.76 17.85
N ILE A 388 22.99 8.84 18.48
CA ILE A 388 21.61 9.31 18.25
C ILE A 388 21.41 9.73 16.79
N THR A 389 22.38 10.44 16.23
CA THR A 389 22.34 10.87 14.82
C THR A 389 22.37 9.66 13.87
N ASP A 390 23.24 8.67 14.11
CA ASP A 390 23.32 7.44 13.32
C ASP A 390 22.03 6.63 13.39
N LEU A 391 21.48 6.43 14.59
CA LEU A 391 20.20 5.73 14.77
C LEU A 391 19.06 6.43 14.03
N ARG A 392 18.94 7.74 14.14
CA ARG A 392 17.94 8.53 13.42
C ARG A 392 18.09 8.35 11.92
N ASN A 393 19.30 8.51 11.39
CA ASN A 393 19.58 8.37 9.96
C ASN A 393 19.24 6.97 9.42
N ARG A 394 19.53 5.91 10.16
CA ARG A 394 19.18 4.53 9.76
C ARG A 394 17.70 4.26 9.84
N CYS A 395 16.98 4.89 10.76
CA CYS A 395 15.56 4.70 10.99
C CYS A 395 14.64 5.57 10.10
N THR A 396 15.21 6.55 9.40
CA THR A 396 14.46 7.42 8.47
C THR A 396 14.39 6.81 7.08
N ALA A 397 13.27 6.94 6.39
CA ALA A 397 13.10 6.47 5.02
C ALA A 397 14.07 7.18 4.06
N LEU A 398 14.55 6.47 3.03
CA LEU A 398 15.49 7.02 2.05
C LEU A 398 14.97 8.31 1.36
N ALA A 399 13.66 8.41 1.14
CA ALA A 399 13.04 9.60 0.53
C ALA A 399 13.03 10.82 1.46
N ASP A 400 12.93 10.58 2.78
CA ASP A 400 12.88 11.67 3.77
C ASP A 400 14.26 12.25 4.05
N ARG A 401 15.34 11.48 3.79
CA ARG A 401 16.72 11.95 3.89
C ARG A 401 17.10 13.03 2.86
N GLY A 402 16.35 13.13 1.76
CA GLY A 402 16.54 14.15 0.72
C GLY A 402 15.88 15.48 1.06
N ALA A 403 14.77 15.45 1.82
CA ALA A 403 14.04 16.65 2.21
C ALA A 403 14.76 17.48 3.29
N GLU A 404 15.56 16.82 4.16
CA GLU A 404 16.34 17.50 5.20
C GLU A 404 17.65 18.14 4.70
N ARG A 405 18.07 17.90 3.45
CA ARG A 405 19.29 18.47 2.84
C ARG A 405 19.02 19.56 1.80
N GLY A 406 17.78 19.99 1.67
CA GLY A 406 17.35 21.02 0.74
C GLY A 406 16.94 22.32 1.45
N GLU A 407 17.87 22.92 2.23
CA GLU A 407 17.89 24.33 2.57
C GLU A 407 19.10 25.02 1.97
#